data_455489b070b196fdb635a2c607a67f10
#
_entry.id   455489b070b196fdb635a2c607a67f10
#
_cell.length_a   1.000
_cell.length_b   1.000
_cell.length_c   1.000
_cell.angle_alpha   90.00
_cell.angle_beta   90.00
_cell.angle_gamma   90.00
#
_symmetry.space_group_name_H-M   'P 1'
#
loop_
_entity.id
_entity.type
_entity.pdbx_description
1 polymer ?
#
loop_
_entity_poly.entity_id
_entity_poly.type
_entity_poly.pdbx_seq_one_letter_code
_entity_poly.pdbx_strand_id
1 'polypeptide(L)'
;SYGVLFTNFSSKSYDLLVLCLGANSSIYQKISGNREIQKNYKEHSITCSVKHQIKDIGAQQFFLKEGPLAILPYNKNKFSVVWSIEDIYFIKNKKNITSYLKTKLSNLLKTNKISLGNIQSYPLKLSLKRNYYKKNAIILGDGLHVVHPLAGQGFNLILRDIEKLNKLISNNIRLGLTIKDSNIPKDLSDSRKPENLLMGLGIDTTRKFFKSNKYLDPIKENILNNFSKSTLLKKITKRVANLGLS
;
A
#
# COMPACT_ATOMS: atom_id res chain seq x y z
N SER A 1 -11.21 -10.95 30.21
CA SER A 1 -12.48 -11.01 29.48
C SER A 1 -12.21 -11.43 28.06
N TYR A 2 -12.90 -12.47 27.62
CA TYR A 2 -12.77 -13.05 26.29
C TYR A 2 -13.35 -12.12 25.21
N GLY A 3 -12.73 -12.08 24.04
CA GLY A 3 -13.42 -11.56 22.86
C GLY A 3 -14.54 -12.54 22.50
N VAL A 4 -15.75 -12.05 22.37
CA VAL A 4 -16.91 -12.86 21.95
C VAL A 4 -17.30 -12.42 20.55
N LEU A 5 -17.30 -13.35 19.61
CA LEU A 5 -17.80 -13.14 18.25
C LEU A 5 -19.18 -13.81 18.13
N PHE A 6 -20.16 -13.05 17.68
CA PHE A 6 -21.50 -13.60 17.41
C PHE A 6 -21.56 -14.00 15.92
N THR A 7 -21.74 -15.29 15.68
CA THR A 7 -21.98 -15.84 14.34
C THR A 7 -23.22 -16.71 14.39
N ASN A 8 -24.18 -16.49 13.52
CA ASN A 8 -25.40 -17.31 13.40
C ASN A 8 -26.11 -17.57 14.73
N PHE A 9 -26.30 -16.53 15.57
CA PHE A 9 -26.94 -16.56 16.87
C PHE A 9 -26.23 -17.44 17.94
N SER A 10 -25.02 -17.93 17.67
CA SER A 10 -24.18 -18.60 18.66
C SER A 10 -23.02 -17.72 19.10
N SER A 11 -22.73 -17.68 20.42
CA SER A 11 -21.53 -17.04 20.94
C SER A 11 -20.40 -18.05 21.01
N LYS A 12 -19.21 -17.66 20.49
CA LYS A 12 -17.99 -18.45 20.65
C LYS A 12 -16.93 -17.60 21.34
N SER A 13 -16.16 -18.20 22.24
CA SER A 13 -14.99 -17.56 22.85
C SER A 13 -13.73 -17.88 22.05
N TYR A 14 -12.84 -16.90 21.90
CA TYR A 14 -11.56 -17.04 21.20
C TYR A 14 -10.45 -16.46 22.05
N ASP A 15 -9.28 -17.09 22.05
CA ASP A 15 -8.09 -16.60 22.74
C ASP A 15 -7.49 -15.38 22.06
N LEU A 16 -7.55 -15.34 20.73
CA LEU A 16 -7.10 -14.24 19.90
C LEU A 16 -8.06 -14.02 18.73
N LEU A 17 -8.48 -12.78 18.52
CA LEU A 17 -9.28 -12.36 17.36
C LEU A 17 -8.46 -11.50 16.43
N VAL A 18 -8.32 -11.93 15.17
CA VAL A 18 -7.60 -11.18 14.13
C VAL A 18 -8.60 -10.61 13.12
N LEU A 19 -8.66 -9.30 13.00
CA LEU A 19 -9.60 -8.59 12.14
C LEU A 19 -8.91 -8.09 10.88
N CYS A 20 -9.29 -8.66 9.73
CA CYS A 20 -8.79 -8.33 8.38
C CYS A 20 -9.95 -7.88 7.47
N LEU A 21 -10.68 -6.85 7.87
CA LEU A 21 -11.97 -6.44 7.24
C LEU A 21 -11.81 -5.33 6.19
N GLY A 22 -10.59 -5.06 5.72
CA GLY A 22 -10.31 -3.94 4.80
C GLY A 22 -10.34 -2.57 5.48
N ALA A 23 -10.09 -1.50 4.72
CA ALA A 23 -9.81 -0.16 5.26
C ALA A 23 -11.01 0.53 5.93
N ASN A 24 -12.23 0.19 5.55
CA ASN A 24 -13.43 0.99 5.88
C ASN A 24 -14.39 0.33 6.87
N SER A 25 -13.97 -0.72 7.59
CA SER A 25 -14.84 -1.38 8.56
C SER A 25 -15.09 -0.52 9.79
N SER A 26 -16.36 -0.32 10.14
CA SER A 26 -16.78 0.41 11.35
C SER A 26 -16.39 -0.31 12.65
N ILE A 27 -16.16 -1.62 12.59
CA ILE A 27 -15.73 -2.43 13.75
C ILE A 27 -14.40 -1.92 14.30
N TYR A 28 -13.51 -1.41 13.46
CA TYR A 28 -12.22 -0.88 13.90
C TYR A 28 -12.32 0.28 14.87
N GLN A 29 -13.37 1.10 14.79
CA GLN A 29 -13.60 2.20 15.74
C GLN A 29 -13.76 1.69 17.19
N LYS A 30 -14.37 0.51 17.36
CA LYS A 30 -14.55 -0.13 18.68
C LYS A 30 -13.22 -0.62 19.29
N ILE A 31 -12.21 -0.85 18.46
CA ILE A 31 -10.87 -1.34 18.84
C ILE A 31 -9.88 -0.20 18.95
N SER A 32 -9.68 0.54 17.87
CA SER A 32 -8.67 1.59 17.77
C SER A 32 -9.14 2.95 18.30
N GLY A 33 -10.45 3.11 18.54
CA GLY A 33 -11.04 4.43 18.71
C GLY A 33 -10.88 5.26 17.43
N ASN A 34 -11.13 6.57 17.52
CA ASN A 34 -10.99 7.49 16.37
C ASN A 34 -9.55 8.03 16.20
N ARG A 35 -8.55 7.42 16.88
CA ARG A 35 -7.17 7.91 16.85
C ARG A 35 -6.41 7.32 15.67
N GLU A 36 -6.35 8.10 14.59
CA GLU A 36 -5.54 7.76 13.41
C GLU A 36 -4.86 8.99 12.82
N ILE A 37 -3.76 8.78 12.13
CA ILE A 37 -3.11 9.80 11.31
C ILE A 37 -3.74 9.69 9.94
N GLN A 38 -4.50 10.70 9.53
CA GLN A 38 -5.13 10.77 8.22
C GLN A 38 -4.59 11.93 7.40
N LYS A 39 -4.46 11.71 6.10
CA LYS A 39 -4.13 12.73 5.13
C LYS A 39 -4.79 12.41 3.79
N ASN A 40 -5.61 13.33 3.28
CA ASN A 40 -6.10 13.24 1.91
C ASN A 40 -5.02 13.72 0.95
N TYR A 41 -4.70 12.91 -0.05
CA TYR A 41 -3.68 13.26 -1.05
C TYR A 41 -4.21 14.19 -2.14
N LYS A 42 -5.50 14.39 -2.24
CA LYS A 42 -6.16 15.05 -3.38
C LYS A 42 -5.75 14.41 -4.71
N GLU A 43 -5.78 13.09 -4.71
CA GLU A 43 -5.46 12.23 -5.84
C GLU A 43 -6.42 11.04 -5.90
N HIS A 44 -6.61 10.49 -7.10
CA HIS A 44 -7.32 9.23 -7.33
C HIS A 44 -6.36 8.18 -7.88
N SER A 45 -6.50 6.95 -7.42
CA SER A 45 -5.90 5.80 -8.08
C SER A 45 -6.83 5.32 -9.18
N ILE A 46 -6.35 5.30 -10.41
CA ILE A 46 -7.03 4.66 -11.55
C ILE A 46 -6.36 3.33 -11.79
N THR A 47 -7.15 2.26 -11.84
CA THR A 47 -6.65 0.91 -12.10
C THR A 47 -7.45 0.24 -13.21
N CYS A 48 -6.76 -0.47 -14.09
CA CYS A 48 -7.40 -1.34 -15.08
C CYS A 48 -6.43 -2.41 -15.58
N SER A 49 -6.98 -3.48 -16.15
CA SER A 49 -6.22 -4.45 -16.93
C SER A 49 -6.13 -3.97 -18.39
N VAL A 50 -4.98 -4.13 -19.00
CA VAL A 50 -4.72 -3.75 -20.40
C VAL A 50 -4.24 -4.97 -21.16
N LYS A 51 -4.90 -5.28 -22.29
CA LYS A 51 -4.42 -6.24 -23.28
C LYS A 51 -3.51 -5.52 -24.28
N HIS A 52 -2.40 -6.15 -24.67
CA HIS A 52 -1.41 -5.56 -25.58
C HIS A 52 -0.75 -6.62 -26.47
N GLN A 53 0.00 -6.14 -27.48
CA GLN A 53 0.81 -6.97 -28.38
C GLN A 53 2.30 -6.60 -28.34
N ILE A 54 2.74 -5.96 -27.25
CA ILE A 54 4.13 -5.53 -27.07
C ILE A 54 4.96 -6.76 -26.65
N LYS A 55 6.10 -6.98 -27.31
CA LYS A 55 7.08 -8.00 -26.89
C LYS A 55 7.87 -7.47 -25.69
N ASP A 56 8.14 -8.34 -24.72
CA ASP A 56 9.07 -8.11 -23.59
C ASP A 56 8.82 -6.81 -22.80
N ILE A 57 7.56 -6.55 -22.45
CA ILE A 57 7.23 -5.44 -21.56
C ILE A 57 7.58 -5.81 -20.10
N GLY A 58 8.48 -5.04 -19.50
CA GLY A 58 8.82 -5.14 -18.07
C GLY A 58 7.92 -4.26 -17.20
N ALA A 59 8.04 -4.41 -15.88
CA ALA A 59 7.43 -3.48 -14.93
C ALA A 59 8.10 -2.11 -15.07
N GLN A 60 7.29 -1.05 -15.21
CA GLN A 60 7.75 0.32 -15.44
C GLN A 60 6.93 1.30 -14.61
N GLN A 61 7.58 2.37 -14.17
CA GLN A 61 6.91 3.48 -13.51
C GLN A 61 7.30 4.79 -14.18
N PHE A 62 6.29 5.57 -14.53
CA PHE A 62 6.43 6.86 -15.19
C PHE A 62 5.98 7.97 -14.23
N PHE A 63 6.80 8.99 -14.05
CA PHE A 63 6.45 10.16 -13.26
C PHE A 63 5.90 11.24 -14.19
N LEU A 64 4.60 11.20 -14.40
CA LEU A 64 3.90 12.14 -15.29
C LEU A 64 3.55 13.43 -14.54
N LYS A 65 3.24 14.48 -15.29
CA LYS A 65 2.74 15.76 -14.73
C LYS A 65 1.47 15.58 -13.91
N GLU A 66 0.62 14.67 -14.34
CA GLU A 66 -0.66 14.35 -13.67
C GLU A 66 -0.49 13.47 -12.44
N GLY A 67 0.68 12.85 -12.28
CA GLY A 67 1.03 11.95 -11.20
C GLY A 67 1.64 10.63 -11.68
N PRO A 68 2.20 9.82 -10.79
CA PRO A 68 2.90 8.58 -11.14
C PRO A 68 1.97 7.52 -11.70
N LEU A 69 2.39 6.91 -12.81
CA LEU A 69 1.73 5.81 -13.51
C LEU A 69 2.65 4.59 -13.53
N ALA A 70 2.16 3.46 -13.04
CA ALA A 70 2.86 2.18 -13.08
C ALA A 70 2.21 1.22 -14.09
N ILE A 71 3.04 0.47 -14.79
CA ILE A 71 2.68 -0.64 -15.66
C ILE A 71 3.26 -1.90 -15.05
N LEU A 72 2.40 -2.86 -14.73
CA LEU A 72 2.73 -4.07 -14.01
C LEU A 72 2.32 -5.30 -14.83
N PRO A 73 3.22 -5.88 -15.62
CA PRO A 73 2.93 -7.08 -16.40
C PRO A 73 2.64 -8.26 -15.49
N TYR A 74 1.59 -9.02 -15.80
CA TYR A 74 1.24 -10.25 -15.10
C TYR A 74 0.98 -11.42 -16.04
N ASN A 75 0.95 -11.17 -17.36
CA ASN A 75 0.85 -12.17 -18.39
C ASN A 75 1.56 -11.68 -19.66
N LYS A 76 1.90 -12.58 -20.61
CA LYS A 76 2.60 -12.27 -21.88
C LYS A 76 1.94 -11.15 -22.69
N ASN A 77 0.61 -11.03 -22.62
CA ASN A 77 -0.18 -10.07 -23.39
C ASN A 77 -1.07 -9.18 -22.52
N LYS A 78 -0.82 -9.14 -21.19
CA LYS A 78 -1.61 -8.33 -20.25
C LYS A 78 -0.74 -7.70 -19.19
N PHE A 79 -1.05 -6.44 -18.87
CA PHE A 79 -0.52 -5.75 -17.72
C PHE A 79 -1.62 -5.03 -16.95
N SER A 80 -1.40 -4.77 -15.69
CA SER A 80 -2.21 -3.88 -14.87
C SER A 80 -1.62 -2.47 -14.92
N VAL A 81 -2.49 -1.47 -14.99
CA VAL A 81 -2.13 -0.06 -14.80
C VAL A 81 -2.56 0.37 -13.42
N VAL A 82 -1.68 1.11 -12.74
CA VAL A 82 -1.99 1.86 -11.52
C VAL A 82 -1.52 3.30 -11.75
N TRP A 83 -2.47 4.22 -11.86
CA TRP A 83 -2.16 5.64 -12.07
C TRP A 83 -2.69 6.49 -10.92
N SER A 84 -1.79 7.09 -10.15
CA SER A 84 -2.15 8.04 -9.11
C SER A 84 -2.25 9.43 -9.74
N ILE A 85 -3.47 9.81 -10.16
CA ILE A 85 -3.74 11.07 -10.85
C ILE A 85 -4.24 12.14 -9.86
N GLU A 86 -3.73 13.37 -9.96
CA GLU A 86 -4.22 14.48 -9.16
C GLU A 86 -5.69 14.82 -9.48
N ASP A 87 -6.46 15.21 -8.45
CA ASP A 87 -7.89 15.49 -8.54
C ASP A 87 -8.22 16.50 -9.65
N ILE A 88 -7.37 17.51 -9.86
CA ILE A 88 -7.59 18.52 -10.90
C ILE A 88 -7.64 17.91 -12.29
N TYR A 89 -6.76 16.95 -12.60
CA TYR A 89 -6.76 16.25 -13.88
C TYR A 89 -7.82 15.16 -13.95
N PHE A 90 -8.08 14.47 -12.83
CA PHE A 90 -9.11 13.44 -12.74
C PHE A 90 -10.50 14.04 -12.99
N ILE A 91 -10.87 15.11 -12.30
CA ILE A 91 -12.17 15.76 -12.42
C ILE A 91 -12.37 16.29 -13.84
N LYS A 92 -11.37 16.96 -14.40
CA LYS A 92 -11.40 17.49 -15.78
C LYS A 92 -11.68 16.40 -16.82
N ASN A 93 -11.15 15.20 -16.62
CA ASN A 93 -11.23 14.11 -17.61
C ASN A 93 -12.21 13.01 -17.20
N LYS A 94 -12.96 13.15 -16.09
CA LYS A 94 -13.80 12.10 -15.51
C LYS A 94 -14.76 11.46 -16.51
N LYS A 95 -15.41 12.28 -17.34
CA LYS A 95 -16.38 11.80 -18.36
C LYS A 95 -15.71 10.97 -19.47
N ASN A 96 -14.44 11.25 -19.78
CA ASN A 96 -13.68 10.63 -20.86
C ASN A 96 -12.42 9.92 -20.36
N ILE A 97 -12.42 9.44 -19.11
CA ILE A 97 -11.22 8.89 -18.47
C ILE A 97 -10.64 7.71 -19.23
N THR A 98 -11.47 6.90 -19.88
CA THR A 98 -11.05 5.75 -20.68
C THR A 98 -10.22 6.20 -21.89
N SER A 99 -10.72 7.15 -22.67
CA SER A 99 -10.00 7.67 -23.84
C SER A 99 -8.74 8.43 -23.40
N TYR A 100 -8.82 9.20 -22.33
CA TYR A 100 -7.66 9.91 -21.77
C TYR A 100 -6.54 8.96 -21.36
N LEU A 101 -6.86 7.90 -20.59
CA LEU A 101 -5.89 6.89 -20.19
C LEU A 101 -5.33 6.14 -21.42
N LYS A 102 -6.19 5.77 -22.38
CA LYS A 102 -5.76 5.10 -23.61
C LYS A 102 -4.74 5.93 -24.38
N THR A 103 -5.02 7.21 -24.60
CA THR A 103 -4.10 8.14 -25.29
C THR A 103 -2.76 8.26 -24.56
N LYS A 104 -2.79 8.39 -23.20
CA LYS A 104 -1.56 8.43 -22.40
C LYS A 104 -0.74 7.16 -22.55
N LEU A 105 -1.35 6.00 -22.43
CA LEU A 105 -0.67 4.71 -22.57
C LEU A 105 -0.13 4.50 -23.98
N SER A 106 -0.90 4.86 -25.02
CA SER A 106 -0.45 4.77 -26.41
C SER A 106 0.80 5.61 -26.68
N ASN A 107 0.84 6.82 -26.13
CA ASN A 107 2.01 7.70 -26.26
C ASN A 107 3.23 7.16 -25.48
N LEU A 108 3.04 6.69 -24.25
CA LEU A 108 4.11 6.13 -23.43
C LEU A 108 4.71 4.86 -24.04
N LEU A 109 3.85 3.98 -24.54
CA LEU A 109 4.23 2.66 -25.08
C LEU A 109 4.50 2.69 -26.59
N LYS A 110 4.32 3.85 -27.24
CA LYS A 110 4.48 4.05 -28.69
C LYS A 110 3.72 3.01 -29.53
N THR A 111 2.48 2.68 -29.09
CA THR A 111 1.61 1.72 -29.77
C THR A 111 0.13 2.03 -29.56
N ASN A 112 -0.65 1.81 -30.59
CA ASN A 112 -2.12 1.89 -30.53
C ASN A 112 -2.79 0.51 -30.32
N LYS A 113 -1.99 -0.57 -30.34
CA LYS A 113 -2.49 -1.96 -30.19
C LYS A 113 -2.69 -2.34 -28.73
N ILE A 114 -3.49 -1.52 -28.02
CA ILE A 114 -3.87 -1.73 -26.63
C ILE A 114 -5.39 -1.67 -26.48
N SER A 115 -5.92 -2.52 -25.61
CA SER A 115 -7.35 -2.55 -25.23
C SER A 115 -7.47 -2.48 -23.72
N LEU A 116 -8.20 -1.49 -23.23
CA LEU A 116 -8.45 -1.29 -21.81
C LEU A 116 -9.62 -2.16 -21.35
N GLY A 117 -9.46 -2.79 -20.19
CA GLY A 117 -10.55 -3.41 -19.45
C GLY A 117 -11.36 -2.40 -18.64
N ASN A 118 -12.15 -2.91 -17.72
CA ASN A 118 -12.94 -2.06 -16.83
C ASN A 118 -12.03 -1.18 -15.96
N ILE A 119 -12.31 0.13 -15.96
CA ILE A 119 -11.56 1.11 -15.17
C ILE A 119 -12.23 1.27 -13.81
N GLN A 120 -11.43 1.14 -12.76
CA GLN A 120 -11.83 1.44 -11.38
C GLN A 120 -11.07 2.67 -10.91
N SER A 121 -11.71 3.48 -10.05
CA SER A 121 -11.08 4.65 -9.46
C SER A 121 -11.41 4.78 -7.98
N TYR A 122 -10.39 5.12 -7.18
CA TYR A 122 -10.51 5.25 -5.73
C TYR A 122 -9.76 6.51 -5.26
N PRO A 123 -10.34 7.31 -4.34
CA PRO A 123 -9.62 8.42 -3.75
C PRO A 123 -8.45 7.91 -2.91
N LEU A 124 -7.30 8.57 -3.01
CA LEU A 124 -6.10 8.20 -2.27
C LEU A 124 -5.99 8.97 -0.97
N LYS A 125 -5.75 8.23 0.11
CA LYS A 125 -5.51 8.79 1.45
C LYS A 125 -4.39 8.02 2.14
N LEU A 126 -3.71 8.69 3.06
CA LEU A 126 -2.95 8.05 4.13
C LEU A 126 -3.89 7.79 5.29
N SER A 127 -3.85 6.63 5.87
CA SER A 127 -4.49 6.31 7.14
C SER A 127 -3.59 5.37 7.91
N LEU A 128 -3.14 5.78 9.10
CA LEU A 128 -2.31 4.97 9.99
C LEU A 128 -2.98 4.95 11.35
N LYS A 129 -3.43 3.79 11.79
CA LYS A 129 -4.06 3.62 13.10
C LYS A 129 -3.01 3.78 14.21
N ARG A 130 -3.40 4.42 15.31
CA ARG A 130 -2.53 4.55 16.48
C ARG A 130 -2.63 3.36 17.42
N ASN A 131 -3.81 2.72 17.48
CA ASN A 131 -4.06 1.55 18.30
C ASN A 131 -4.30 0.33 17.40
N TYR A 132 -3.48 -0.69 17.58
CA TYR A 132 -3.49 -1.92 16.78
C TYR A 132 -4.37 -3.00 17.37
N TYR A 133 -4.66 -2.90 18.67
CA TYR A 133 -5.42 -3.92 19.42
C TYR A 133 -6.26 -3.31 20.54
N LYS A 134 -7.20 -4.10 21.00
CA LYS A 134 -7.94 -3.90 22.24
C LYS A 134 -8.18 -5.26 22.89
N LYS A 135 -7.65 -5.48 24.10
CA LYS A 135 -7.62 -6.81 24.73
C LYS A 135 -7.01 -7.83 23.75
N ASN A 136 -7.68 -8.94 23.50
CA ASN A 136 -7.23 -10.01 22.60
C ASN A 136 -7.67 -9.84 21.15
N ALA A 137 -8.23 -8.69 20.75
CA ALA A 137 -8.59 -8.41 19.38
C ALA A 137 -7.55 -7.50 18.73
N ILE A 138 -6.96 -7.94 17.61
CA ILE A 138 -5.96 -7.19 16.83
C ILE A 138 -6.51 -6.86 15.46
N ILE A 139 -6.06 -5.74 14.91
CA ILE A 139 -6.35 -5.32 13.54
C ILE A 139 -5.15 -5.66 12.67
N LEU A 140 -5.38 -6.18 11.47
CA LEU A 140 -4.36 -6.40 10.45
C LEU A 140 -4.80 -5.90 9.07
N GLY A 141 -3.82 -5.76 8.18
CA GLY A 141 -4.08 -5.38 6.80
C GLY A 141 -4.41 -3.89 6.63
N ASP A 142 -5.21 -3.58 5.63
CA ASP A 142 -5.64 -2.19 5.32
C ASP A 142 -6.42 -1.52 6.46
N GLY A 143 -6.87 -2.31 7.43
CA GLY A 143 -7.46 -1.80 8.67
C GLY A 143 -6.47 -1.04 9.55
N LEU A 144 -5.17 -1.40 9.49
CA LEU A 144 -4.11 -0.74 10.26
C LEU A 144 -3.50 0.44 9.52
N HIS A 145 -3.18 0.25 8.25
CA HIS A 145 -2.45 1.22 7.45
C HIS A 145 -2.89 1.20 5.99
N VAL A 146 -3.26 2.36 5.51
CA VAL A 146 -3.46 2.65 4.09
C VAL A 146 -2.40 3.65 3.68
N VAL A 147 -1.54 3.29 2.75
CA VAL A 147 -0.46 4.13 2.25
C VAL A 147 -0.64 4.41 0.77
N HIS A 148 0.05 5.45 0.26
CA HIS A 148 0.04 5.74 -1.16
C HIS A 148 0.57 4.55 -1.98
N PRO A 149 -0.05 4.19 -3.13
CA PRO A 149 0.35 3.04 -3.95
C PRO A 149 1.71 3.20 -4.64
N LEU A 150 2.43 4.30 -4.37
CA LEU A 150 3.78 4.52 -4.86
C LEU A 150 4.69 3.33 -4.48
N ALA A 151 5.32 2.73 -5.47
CA ALA A 151 6.21 1.57 -5.33
C ALA A 151 5.55 0.29 -4.76
N GLY A 152 4.21 0.20 -4.67
CA GLY A 152 3.50 -1.02 -4.26
C GLY A 152 3.76 -1.51 -2.84
N GLN A 153 4.20 -0.63 -1.92
CA GLN A 153 4.66 -1.02 -0.58
C GLN A 153 3.53 -1.41 0.40
N GLY A 154 2.27 -1.03 0.12
CA GLY A 154 1.16 -1.32 1.04
C GLY A 154 1.02 -2.81 1.36
N PHE A 155 1.05 -3.66 0.33
CA PHE A 155 0.97 -5.12 0.51
C PHE A 155 2.17 -5.69 1.28
N ASN A 156 3.37 -5.16 1.04
CA ASN A 156 4.57 -5.60 1.76
C ASN A 156 4.49 -5.29 3.26
N LEU A 157 3.88 -4.16 3.65
CA LEU A 157 3.63 -3.85 5.07
C LEU A 157 2.73 -4.91 5.71
N ILE A 158 1.65 -5.29 5.03
CA ILE A 158 0.72 -6.32 5.51
C ILE A 158 1.44 -7.67 5.69
N LEU A 159 2.24 -8.09 4.71
CA LEU A 159 3.00 -9.35 4.80
C LEU A 159 3.95 -9.36 6.00
N ARG A 160 4.64 -8.25 6.28
CA ARG A 160 5.52 -8.13 7.46
C ARG A 160 4.74 -8.18 8.77
N ASP A 161 3.56 -7.57 8.82
CA ASP A 161 2.69 -7.65 10.01
C ASP A 161 2.26 -9.10 10.27
N ILE A 162 1.88 -9.84 9.21
CA ILE A 162 1.51 -11.26 9.30
C ILE A 162 2.71 -12.11 9.73
N GLU A 163 3.89 -11.87 9.14
CA GLU A 163 5.12 -12.58 9.50
C GLU A 163 5.48 -12.38 10.97
N LYS A 164 5.39 -11.13 11.45
CA LYS A 164 5.65 -10.82 12.86
C LYS A 164 4.66 -11.49 13.79
N LEU A 165 3.36 -11.45 13.45
CA LEU A 165 2.32 -12.14 14.21
C LEU A 165 2.59 -13.64 14.27
N ASN A 166 2.91 -14.25 13.13
CA ASN A 166 3.24 -15.69 13.07
C ASN A 166 4.45 -16.05 13.95
N LYS A 167 5.51 -15.23 13.92
CA LYS A 167 6.69 -15.41 14.79
C LYS A 167 6.33 -15.32 16.28
N LEU A 168 5.50 -14.36 16.65
CA LEU A 168 5.06 -14.20 18.05
C LEU A 168 4.22 -15.40 18.52
N ILE A 169 3.26 -15.85 17.72
CA ILE A 169 2.44 -17.03 18.02
C ILE A 169 3.32 -18.28 18.15
N SER A 170 4.17 -18.54 17.16
CA SER A 170 5.05 -19.72 17.12
C SER A 170 6.03 -19.76 18.33
N ASN A 171 6.58 -18.60 18.70
CA ASN A 171 7.46 -18.51 19.87
C ASN A 171 6.71 -18.79 21.17
N ASN A 172 5.50 -18.26 21.36
CA ASN A 172 4.71 -18.53 22.56
C ASN A 172 4.37 -20.02 22.67
N ILE A 173 3.94 -20.65 21.59
CA ILE A 173 3.65 -22.10 21.56
C ILE A 173 4.91 -22.91 21.90
N ARG A 174 6.06 -22.56 21.32
CA ARG A 174 7.34 -23.26 21.58
C ARG A 174 7.78 -23.16 23.04
N LEU A 175 7.44 -22.06 23.72
CA LEU A 175 7.71 -21.84 25.12
C LEU A 175 6.64 -22.48 26.05
N GLY A 176 5.66 -23.18 25.52
CA GLY A 176 4.55 -23.76 26.28
C GLY A 176 3.57 -22.74 26.82
N LEU A 177 3.61 -21.50 26.34
CA LEU A 177 2.70 -20.42 26.75
C LEU A 177 1.36 -20.50 26.01
N THR A 178 0.28 -20.19 26.71
CA THR A 178 -1.04 -20.09 26.08
C THR A 178 -1.18 -18.78 25.30
N ILE A 179 -1.91 -18.80 24.18
CA ILE A 179 -2.20 -17.58 23.40
C ILE A 179 -3.06 -16.61 24.24
N LYS A 180 -3.94 -17.15 25.06
CA LYS A 180 -4.86 -16.38 25.91
C LYS A 180 -4.14 -15.44 26.87
N ASP A 181 -3.09 -15.92 27.51
CA ASP A 181 -2.38 -15.21 28.57
C ASP A 181 -1.12 -14.50 28.02
N SER A 182 -0.95 -14.52 26.71
CA SER A 182 0.21 -13.94 26.03
C SER A 182 0.05 -12.43 25.80
N ASN A 183 1.19 -11.74 25.71
CA ASN A 183 1.26 -10.33 25.30
C ASN A 183 1.29 -10.12 23.79
N ILE A 184 0.95 -11.13 22.97
CA ILE A 184 1.01 -11.08 21.49
C ILE A 184 0.43 -9.80 20.91
N PRO A 185 -0.78 -9.31 21.30
CA PRO A 185 -1.34 -8.08 20.74
C PRO A 185 -0.48 -6.86 21.04
N LYS A 186 0.07 -6.75 22.24
CA LYS A 186 0.96 -5.67 22.65
C LYS A 186 2.29 -5.75 21.91
N ASP A 187 2.93 -6.91 21.90
CA ASP A 187 4.25 -7.15 21.29
C ASP A 187 4.20 -6.90 19.76
N LEU A 188 3.09 -7.30 19.11
CA LEU A 188 2.86 -6.96 17.71
C LEU A 188 2.77 -5.44 17.52
N SER A 189 1.97 -4.76 18.33
CA SER A 189 1.82 -3.31 18.24
C SER A 189 3.13 -2.59 18.47
N ASP A 190 3.87 -2.93 19.52
CA ASP A 190 5.11 -2.27 19.91
C ASP A 190 6.22 -2.45 18.87
N SER A 191 6.28 -3.62 18.22
CA SER A 191 7.26 -3.87 17.17
C SER A 191 6.86 -3.29 15.82
N ARG A 192 5.59 -3.42 15.40
CA ARG A 192 5.18 -3.06 14.03
C ARG A 192 4.79 -1.60 13.85
N LYS A 193 4.26 -0.96 14.90
CA LYS A 193 3.79 0.42 14.82
C LYS A 193 4.88 1.43 14.45
N PRO A 194 6.09 1.43 15.05
CA PRO A 194 7.16 2.33 14.64
C PRO A 194 7.57 2.12 13.17
N GLU A 195 7.71 0.86 12.74
CA GLU A 195 8.10 0.52 11.37
C GLU A 195 7.04 0.97 10.35
N ASN A 196 5.75 0.68 10.62
CA ASN A 196 4.66 1.07 9.74
C ASN A 196 4.52 2.59 9.63
N LEU A 197 4.74 3.32 10.75
CA LEU A 197 4.76 4.78 10.75
C LEU A 197 5.91 5.32 9.91
N LEU A 198 7.11 4.81 10.10
CA LEU A 198 8.29 5.25 9.37
C LEU A 198 8.16 4.94 7.86
N MET A 199 7.65 3.77 7.50
CA MET A 199 7.39 3.43 6.09
C MET A 199 6.30 4.33 5.49
N GLY A 200 5.20 4.58 6.21
CA GLY A 200 4.13 5.47 5.73
C GLY A 200 4.62 6.89 5.49
N LEU A 201 5.42 7.44 6.40
CA LEU A 201 6.04 8.77 6.26
C LEU A 201 7.10 8.78 5.16
N GLY A 202 7.89 7.72 5.02
CA GLY A 202 8.88 7.57 3.96
C GLY A 202 8.24 7.57 2.57
N ILE A 203 7.14 6.85 2.38
CA ILE A 203 6.36 6.85 1.14
C ILE A 203 5.79 8.25 0.85
N ASP A 204 5.24 8.93 1.86
CA ASP A 204 4.72 10.30 1.69
C ASP A 204 5.82 11.31 1.31
N THR A 205 7.00 11.18 1.91
CA THR A 205 8.16 12.02 1.59
C THR A 205 8.67 11.75 0.17
N THR A 206 8.76 10.47 -0.22
CA THR A 206 9.14 10.07 -1.58
C THR A 206 8.14 10.62 -2.61
N ARG A 207 6.84 10.51 -2.33
CA ARG A 207 5.80 11.09 -3.17
C ARG A 207 5.98 12.60 -3.35
N LYS A 208 6.22 13.34 -2.27
CA LYS A 208 6.44 14.78 -2.32
C LYS A 208 7.68 15.14 -3.14
N PHE A 209 8.75 14.36 -3.00
CA PHE A 209 9.98 14.54 -3.77
C PHE A 209 9.74 14.42 -5.28
N PHE A 210 8.96 13.41 -5.71
CA PHE A 210 8.64 13.21 -7.13
C PHE A 210 7.52 14.11 -7.65
N LYS A 211 6.75 14.77 -6.76
CA LYS A 211 5.76 15.75 -7.18
C LYS A 211 6.47 16.94 -7.83
N SER A 212 6.08 17.25 -9.07
CA SER A 212 6.73 18.26 -9.91
C SER A 212 6.86 19.62 -9.19
N ASN A 213 8.09 20.05 -9.01
CA ASN A 213 8.41 21.42 -8.66
C ASN A 213 9.55 21.84 -9.60
N LYS A 214 9.25 22.67 -10.60
CA LYS A 214 10.18 23.08 -11.67
C LYS A 214 11.54 23.55 -11.14
N TYR A 215 11.57 24.15 -9.95
CA TYR A 215 12.82 24.62 -9.34
C TYR A 215 13.72 23.51 -8.81
N LEU A 216 13.18 22.33 -8.58
CA LEU A 216 13.90 21.16 -8.02
C LEU A 216 14.26 20.11 -9.08
N ASP A 217 13.79 20.26 -10.31
CA ASP A 217 14.01 19.24 -11.36
C ASP A 217 15.50 18.99 -11.66
N PRO A 218 16.41 20.00 -11.73
CA PRO A 218 17.85 19.74 -11.91
C PRO A 218 18.48 18.97 -10.72
N ILE A 219 18.02 19.26 -9.50
CA ILE A 219 18.48 18.57 -8.29
C ILE A 219 18.00 17.12 -8.29
N LYS A 220 16.74 16.88 -8.69
CA LYS A 220 16.16 15.54 -8.80
C LYS A 220 16.90 14.70 -9.82
N GLU A 221 17.21 15.25 -11.00
CA GLU A 221 17.97 14.57 -12.04
C GLU A 221 19.36 14.17 -11.54
N ASN A 222 20.04 15.07 -10.86
CA ASN A 222 21.37 14.80 -10.30
C ASN A 222 21.34 13.72 -9.22
N ILE A 223 20.36 13.76 -8.30
CA ILE A 223 20.13 12.73 -7.29
C ILE A 223 19.80 11.39 -7.94
N LEU A 224 18.89 11.35 -8.92
CA LEU A 224 18.50 10.12 -9.62
C LEU A 224 19.67 9.53 -10.42
N ASN A 225 20.49 10.36 -11.08
CA ASN A 225 21.66 9.92 -11.82
C ASN A 225 22.72 9.31 -10.88
N ASN A 226 22.98 9.94 -9.74
CA ASN A 226 23.90 9.42 -8.75
C ASN A 226 23.37 8.14 -8.09
N PHE A 227 22.05 8.09 -7.80
CA PHE A 227 21.38 6.90 -7.30
C PHE A 227 21.43 5.74 -8.30
N SER A 228 21.24 6.04 -9.59
CA SER A 228 21.28 5.04 -10.67
C SER A 228 22.68 4.43 -10.85
N LYS A 229 23.73 5.17 -10.54
CA LYS A 229 25.14 4.73 -10.65
C LYS A 229 25.60 3.98 -9.40
N SER A 230 25.00 4.21 -8.23
CA SER A 230 25.41 3.60 -6.96
C SER A 230 24.79 2.21 -6.77
N THR A 231 25.60 1.17 -6.90
CA THR A 231 25.20 -0.22 -6.60
C THR A 231 24.86 -0.43 -5.13
N LEU A 232 25.52 0.29 -4.23
CA LEU A 232 25.30 0.21 -2.78
C LEU A 232 23.91 0.78 -2.42
N LEU A 233 23.57 1.96 -2.92
CA LEU A 233 22.24 2.57 -2.68
C LEU A 233 21.12 1.69 -3.25
N LYS A 234 21.29 1.11 -4.44
CA LYS A 234 20.33 0.15 -5.00
C LYS A 234 20.15 -1.08 -4.12
N LYS A 235 21.26 -1.65 -3.57
CA LYS A 235 21.20 -2.80 -2.65
C LYS A 235 20.46 -2.44 -1.36
N ILE A 236 20.77 -1.30 -0.75
CA ILE A 236 20.12 -0.83 0.48
C ILE A 236 18.61 -0.61 0.22
N THR A 237 18.25 0.09 -0.85
CA THR A 237 16.84 0.36 -1.18
C THR A 237 16.07 -0.93 -1.45
N LYS A 238 16.67 -1.86 -2.20
CA LYS A 238 16.09 -3.18 -2.45
C LYS A 238 15.93 -3.97 -1.15
N ARG A 239 16.90 -3.90 -0.24
CA ARG A 239 16.83 -4.55 1.06
C ARG A 239 15.71 -3.97 1.91
N VAL A 240 15.63 -2.64 2.04
CA VAL A 240 14.58 -1.96 2.79
C VAL A 240 13.19 -2.24 2.18
N ALA A 241 13.06 -2.25 0.86
CA ALA A 241 11.81 -2.58 0.19
C ALA A 241 11.37 -4.03 0.44
N ASN A 242 12.31 -4.98 0.49
CA ASN A 242 12.00 -6.40 0.64
C ASN A 242 11.91 -6.84 2.11
N LEU A 243 12.86 -6.39 2.95
CA LEU A 243 13.02 -6.87 4.33
C LEU A 243 12.54 -5.88 5.39
N GLY A 244 12.30 -4.62 5.02
CA GLY A 244 12.01 -3.55 5.98
C GLY A 244 13.27 -2.91 6.52
N LEU A 245 13.14 -2.29 7.71
CA LEU A 245 14.19 -1.54 8.40
C LEU A 245 14.90 -2.37 9.49
N SER A 246 14.48 -3.63 9.63
CA SER A 246 15.07 -4.58 10.59
C SER A 246 16.24 -5.34 9.97
#